data_5a8aa6e6c1bdf80d13a52cc02c34ffd2
#
_entry.id   5a8aa6e6c1bdf80d13a52cc02c34ffd2
#
_cell.length_a   1.000
_cell.length_b   1.000
_cell.length_c   1.000
_cell.angle_alpha   90.00
_cell.angle_beta   90.00
_cell.angle_gamma   90.00
#
_symmetry.space_group_name_H-M   'P 1'
#
loop_
_entity.id
_entity.type
_entity.pdbx_description
1 polymer ?
#
loop_
_entity_poly.entity_id
_entity_poly.type
_entity_poly.pdbx_seq_one_letter_code
_entity_poly.pdbx_strand_id
1 'polypeptide(L)'
;MSLLKENISFVVVCYKSSAALKSLLISIPKELEVVLVDNSNDKETSEIANSYDCTLIQNQENIGYGAACNLGAEKASGTYLLFINPDSELKPETLNELIKAADNYPNASAFNPKIIGRSGKQSFKRRSVLLQKSEWMSRKFPESDKEVSVLSGAAIFIKKENFTKINGFDEKIFLYHEDDDISIRLKEEIGPLIYIHNSIITHIGGSSSSRDKTIAKIKGYHMGRSRVYAQKKHGLKVVTIRNIMLAVIQILSPEMLFSKRKRAKYTSFLKGVFAELNLKRIF
;
A
#
# COMPACT_ATOMS: atom_id res chain seq x y z
N MET A 1 -27.79 -9.79 1.05
CA MET A 1 -26.52 -9.75 0.27
C MET A 1 -26.38 -8.56 -0.70
N SER A 2 -27.47 -7.96 -1.24
CA SER A 2 -27.36 -6.78 -2.13
C SER A 2 -26.97 -5.47 -1.42
N LEU A 3 -27.46 -5.24 -0.21
CA LEU A 3 -27.28 -4.00 0.54
C LEU A 3 -25.83 -3.68 0.97
N LEU A 4 -24.97 -4.69 1.08
CA LEU A 4 -23.56 -4.46 1.50
C LEU A 4 -22.64 -4.08 0.33
N LYS A 5 -22.97 -4.47 -0.92
CA LYS A 5 -22.18 -4.09 -2.10
C LYS A 5 -22.27 -2.58 -2.38
N GLU A 6 -23.43 -1.96 -2.11
CA GLU A 6 -23.67 -0.53 -2.32
C GLU A 6 -22.90 0.38 -1.34
N ASN A 7 -22.28 -0.22 -0.31
CA ASN A 7 -21.58 0.52 0.75
C ASN A 7 -20.04 0.42 0.69
N ILE A 8 -19.47 0.05 -0.45
CA ILE A 8 -18.02 -0.04 -0.64
C ILE A 8 -17.55 1.07 -1.56
N SER A 9 -16.59 1.87 -1.10
CA SER A 9 -15.87 2.82 -1.93
C SER A 9 -14.47 2.32 -2.20
N PHE A 10 -14.07 2.33 -3.47
CA PHE A 10 -12.70 2.10 -3.88
C PHE A 10 -11.89 3.37 -3.78
N VAL A 11 -10.72 3.31 -3.18
CA VAL A 11 -9.75 4.41 -3.16
C VAL A 11 -8.51 3.96 -3.92
N VAL A 12 -8.26 4.61 -5.06
CA VAL A 12 -7.18 4.24 -5.97
C VAL A 12 -6.24 5.41 -6.17
N VAL A 13 -4.99 5.27 -5.73
CA VAL A 13 -3.97 6.31 -5.90
C VAL A 13 -3.16 6.04 -7.16
N CYS A 14 -3.17 7.01 -8.07
CA CYS A 14 -2.46 6.98 -9.34
C CYS A 14 -1.21 7.86 -9.30
N TYR A 15 -0.10 7.37 -9.82
CA TYR A 15 1.10 8.15 -10.09
C TYR A 15 1.77 7.65 -11.37
N LYS A 16 1.45 8.28 -12.50
CA LYS A 16 1.90 7.86 -13.84
C LYS A 16 1.55 6.40 -14.12
N SER A 17 0.32 6.00 -13.82
CA SER A 17 -0.16 4.61 -13.85
C SER A 17 -1.39 4.40 -14.74
N SER A 18 -1.73 5.36 -15.58
CA SER A 18 -2.88 5.32 -16.49
C SER A 18 -2.99 4.03 -17.29
N ALA A 19 -1.87 3.50 -17.79
CA ALA A 19 -1.85 2.26 -18.57
C ALA A 19 -2.36 1.02 -17.80
N ALA A 20 -2.19 0.98 -16.46
CA ALA A 20 -2.63 -0.14 -15.63
C ALA A 20 -4.04 0.05 -15.08
N LEU A 21 -4.48 1.31 -14.95
CA LEU A 21 -5.74 1.69 -14.30
C LEU A 21 -6.97 1.11 -15.00
N LYS A 22 -6.99 1.06 -16.33
CA LYS A 22 -8.14 0.56 -17.10
C LYS A 22 -8.53 -0.86 -16.74
N SER A 23 -7.56 -1.77 -16.59
CA SER A 23 -7.82 -3.16 -16.21
C SER A 23 -8.46 -3.27 -14.84
N LEU A 24 -8.02 -2.47 -13.87
CA LEU A 24 -8.64 -2.40 -12.56
C LEU A 24 -10.09 -1.94 -12.68
N LEU A 25 -10.35 -0.81 -13.35
CA LEU A 25 -11.71 -0.23 -13.46
C LEU A 25 -12.68 -1.16 -14.17
N ILE A 26 -12.23 -1.91 -15.18
CA ILE A 26 -13.06 -2.94 -15.85
C ILE A 26 -13.46 -4.06 -14.88
N SER A 27 -12.61 -4.38 -13.90
CA SER A 27 -12.87 -5.44 -12.92
C SER A 27 -13.77 -5.00 -11.75
N ILE A 28 -14.01 -3.70 -11.60
CA ILE A 28 -14.90 -3.14 -10.55
C ILE A 28 -16.33 -3.09 -11.09
N PRO A 29 -17.34 -3.59 -10.35
CA PRO A 29 -18.75 -3.42 -10.70
C PRO A 29 -19.09 -1.92 -10.85
N LYS A 30 -19.83 -1.59 -11.92
CA LYS A 30 -20.11 -0.20 -12.31
C LYS A 30 -20.94 0.60 -11.29
N GLU A 31 -21.71 -0.12 -10.48
CA GLU A 31 -22.55 0.44 -9.42
C GLU A 31 -21.78 0.87 -8.17
N LEU A 32 -20.48 0.60 -8.10
CA LEU A 32 -19.66 0.90 -6.93
C LEU A 32 -18.90 2.21 -7.11
N GLU A 33 -18.82 2.96 -6.02
CA GLU A 33 -18.07 4.21 -5.99
C GLU A 33 -16.57 3.98 -6.15
N VAL A 34 -15.96 4.75 -7.05
CA VAL A 34 -14.51 4.77 -7.25
C VAL A 34 -13.99 6.19 -7.10
N VAL A 35 -13.13 6.40 -6.10
CA VAL A 35 -12.41 7.67 -5.90
C VAL A 35 -10.98 7.47 -6.39
N LEU A 36 -10.64 8.15 -7.48
CA LEU A 36 -9.29 8.20 -8.03
C LEU A 36 -8.55 9.42 -7.49
N VAL A 37 -7.36 9.20 -6.94
CA VAL A 37 -6.48 10.29 -6.50
C VAL A 37 -5.24 10.31 -7.37
N ASP A 38 -5.16 11.29 -8.28
CA ASP A 38 -4.01 11.44 -9.17
C ASP A 38 -2.93 12.32 -8.54
N ASN A 39 -1.81 11.69 -8.17
CA ASN A 39 -0.62 12.33 -7.63
C ASN A 39 0.37 12.81 -8.71
N SER A 40 0.02 12.74 -9.98
CA SER A 40 0.91 13.06 -11.09
C SER A 40 0.41 14.17 -12.01
N ASN A 41 -0.81 14.66 -11.76
CA ASN A 41 -1.49 15.61 -12.63
C ASN A 41 -1.48 15.13 -14.10
N ASP A 42 -1.86 13.87 -14.30
CA ASP A 42 -1.77 13.17 -15.57
C ASP A 42 -3.09 13.29 -16.35
N LYS A 43 -3.02 13.90 -17.54
CA LYS A 43 -4.18 14.09 -18.41
C LYS A 43 -4.86 12.76 -18.78
N GLU A 44 -4.08 11.72 -19.06
CA GLU A 44 -4.64 10.40 -19.40
C GLU A 44 -5.42 9.79 -18.23
N THR A 45 -4.94 9.97 -16.98
CA THR A 45 -5.68 9.55 -15.78
C THR A 45 -7.03 10.29 -15.68
N SER A 46 -7.08 11.59 -16.00
CA SER A 46 -8.31 12.37 -15.99
C SER A 46 -9.31 11.91 -17.06
N GLU A 47 -8.83 11.61 -18.27
CA GLU A 47 -9.66 11.08 -19.36
C GLU A 47 -10.25 9.70 -18.99
N ILE A 48 -9.47 8.84 -18.36
CA ILE A 48 -9.94 7.53 -17.85
C ILE A 48 -10.99 7.73 -16.75
N ALA A 49 -10.73 8.60 -15.77
CA ALA A 49 -11.67 8.88 -14.69
C ALA A 49 -13.05 9.28 -15.22
N ASN A 50 -13.09 10.19 -16.17
CA ASN A 50 -14.34 10.64 -16.83
C ASN A 50 -15.03 9.50 -17.59
N SER A 51 -14.27 8.61 -18.24
CA SER A 51 -14.83 7.51 -19.04
C SER A 51 -15.47 6.41 -18.18
N TYR A 52 -15.09 6.31 -16.91
CA TYR A 52 -15.58 5.30 -15.96
C TYR A 52 -16.42 5.89 -14.82
N ASP A 53 -16.85 7.15 -14.92
CA ASP A 53 -17.66 7.86 -13.91
C ASP A 53 -17.03 7.82 -12.50
N CYS A 54 -15.71 8.02 -12.45
CA CYS A 54 -14.98 8.04 -11.18
C CYS A 54 -14.94 9.45 -10.58
N THR A 55 -15.06 9.56 -9.27
CA THR A 55 -14.71 10.80 -8.57
C THR A 55 -13.20 11.02 -8.64
N LEU A 56 -12.76 12.09 -9.31
CA LEU A 56 -11.34 12.40 -9.47
C LEU A 56 -10.90 13.50 -8.49
N ILE A 57 -9.83 13.24 -7.74
CA ILE A 57 -9.04 14.22 -6.99
C ILE A 57 -7.70 14.36 -7.69
N GLN A 58 -7.39 15.55 -8.19
CA GLN A 58 -6.16 15.81 -8.94
C GLN A 58 -5.23 16.70 -8.12
N ASN A 59 -4.11 16.14 -7.69
CA ASN A 59 -3.10 16.87 -6.93
C ASN A 59 -2.12 17.57 -7.88
N GLN A 60 -1.74 18.81 -7.53
CA GLN A 60 -0.76 19.58 -8.31
C GLN A 60 0.65 18.97 -8.21
N GLU A 61 0.93 18.30 -7.10
CA GLU A 61 2.20 17.61 -6.84
C GLU A 61 1.97 16.26 -6.15
N ASN A 62 3.00 15.43 -6.16
CA ASN A 62 2.95 14.14 -5.47
C ASN A 62 3.07 14.34 -3.95
N ILE A 63 1.98 14.16 -3.24
CA ILE A 63 1.87 14.28 -1.78
C ILE A 63 2.22 12.99 -1.02
N GLY A 64 2.54 11.90 -1.73
CA GLY A 64 2.77 10.58 -1.16
C GLY A 64 1.53 9.68 -1.18
N TYR A 65 1.75 8.37 -0.95
CA TYR A 65 0.68 7.39 -1.07
C TYR A 65 -0.33 7.48 0.08
N GLY A 66 0.15 7.54 1.33
CA GLY A 66 -0.74 7.58 2.50
C GLY A 66 -1.60 8.83 2.55
N ALA A 67 -1.01 10.01 2.30
CA ALA A 67 -1.76 11.28 2.23
C ALA A 67 -2.81 11.27 1.11
N ALA A 68 -2.48 10.71 -0.06
CA ALA A 68 -3.44 10.56 -1.14
C ALA A 68 -4.58 9.59 -0.80
N CYS A 69 -4.28 8.49 -0.09
CA CYS A 69 -5.31 7.59 0.42
C CYS A 69 -6.24 8.29 1.41
N ASN A 70 -5.71 9.15 2.28
CA ASN A 70 -6.52 9.95 3.23
C ASN A 70 -7.50 10.87 2.49
N LEU A 71 -7.02 11.61 1.47
CA LEU A 71 -7.90 12.45 0.65
C LEU A 71 -9.00 11.65 -0.04
N GLY A 72 -8.66 10.48 -0.58
CA GLY A 72 -9.63 9.59 -1.21
C GLY A 72 -10.66 9.07 -0.21
N ALA A 73 -10.24 8.68 0.98
CA ALA A 73 -11.12 8.20 2.05
C ALA A 73 -12.06 9.29 2.58
N GLU A 74 -11.61 10.53 2.61
CA GLU A 74 -12.44 11.69 2.99
C GLU A 74 -13.61 11.88 2.01
N LYS A 75 -13.33 11.76 0.70
CA LYS A 75 -14.33 11.90 -0.37
C LYS A 75 -15.25 10.70 -0.49
N ALA A 76 -14.77 9.51 -0.15
CA ALA A 76 -15.53 8.27 -0.25
C ALA A 76 -16.80 8.31 0.63
N SER A 77 -17.93 7.82 0.12
CA SER A 77 -19.21 7.78 0.82
C SER A 77 -19.51 6.44 1.50
N GLY A 78 -18.85 5.36 1.09
CA GLY A 78 -19.11 4.01 1.55
C GLY A 78 -18.75 3.77 3.02
N THR A 79 -19.46 2.83 3.63
CA THR A 79 -19.18 2.32 4.98
C THR A 79 -17.86 1.56 5.05
N TYR A 80 -17.50 0.91 3.95
CA TYR A 80 -16.23 0.21 3.78
C TYR A 80 -15.38 0.91 2.72
N LEU A 81 -14.09 0.95 2.96
CA LEU A 81 -13.08 1.42 2.02
C LEU A 81 -12.26 0.23 1.51
N LEU A 82 -12.05 0.16 0.21
CA LEU A 82 -11.07 -0.74 -0.39
C LEU A 82 -9.96 0.10 -1.04
N PHE A 83 -8.86 0.29 -0.30
CA PHE A 83 -7.64 0.83 -0.87
C PHE A 83 -7.03 -0.23 -1.78
N ILE A 84 -6.80 0.09 -3.04
CA ILE A 84 -6.28 -0.87 -4.01
C ILE A 84 -5.33 -0.21 -5.00
N ASN A 85 -4.26 -0.90 -5.35
CA ASN A 85 -3.30 -0.39 -6.31
C ASN A 85 -3.87 -0.37 -7.74
N PRO A 86 -3.53 0.62 -8.57
CA PRO A 86 -4.03 0.75 -9.94
C PRO A 86 -3.60 -0.40 -10.88
N ASP A 87 -2.57 -1.18 -10.52
CA ASP A 87 -2.10 -2.36 -11.25
C ASP A 87 -2.61 -3.69 -10.67
N SER A 88 -3.77 -3.64 -10.03
CA SER A 88 -4.52 -4.80 -9.51
C SER A 88 -5.78 -5.05 -10.33
N GLU A 89 -6.32 -6.27 -10.22
CA GLU A 89 -7.62 -6.64 -10.80
C GLU A 89 -8.36 -7.53 -9.80
N LEU A 90 -9.67 -7.32 -9.66
CA LEU A 90 -10.53 -8.17 -8.85
C LEU A 90 -10.89 -9.45 -9.61
N LYS A 91 -11.04 -10.55 -8.87
CA LYS A 91 -11.73 -11.75 -9.38
C LYS A 91 -13.21 -11.68 -9.03
N PRO A 92 -14.09 -12.42 -9.74
CA PRO A 92 -15.55 -12.29 -9.58
C PRO A 92 -16.04 -12.37 -8.13
N GLU A 93 -15.44 -13.25 -7.31
CA GLU A 93 -15.86 -13.47 -5.93
C GLU A 93 -15.14 -12.58 -4.91
N THR A 94 -14.19 -11.73 -5.34
CA THR A 94 -13.34 -10.93 -4.43
C THR A 94 -14.16 -10.17 -3.40
N LEU A 95 -15.14 -9.38 -3.87
CA LEU A 95 -15.94 -8.53 -2.99
C LEU A 95 -16.91 -9.33 -2.11
N ASN A 96 -17.54 -10.36 -2.67
CA ASN A 96 -18.42 -11.22 -1.90
C ASN A 96 -17.70 -11.87 -0.71
N GLU A 97 -16.48 -12.33 -0.92
CA GLU A 97 -15.67 -12.94 0.13
C GLU A 97 -15.18 -11.93 1.17
N LEU A 98 -14.88 -10.68 0.77
CA LEU A 98 -14.53 -9.60 1.73
C LEU A 98 -15.73 -9.20 2.60
N ILE A 99 -16.93 -9.13 2.01
CA ILE A 99 -18.17 -8.82 2.74
C ILE A 99 -18.48 -9.92 3.74
N LYS A 100 -18.46 -11.19 3.29
CA LYS A 100 -18.62 -12.34 4.19
C LYS A 100 -17.61 -12.35 5.33
N ALA A 101 -16.37 -11.97 5.03
CA ALA A 101 -15.34 -11.88 6.05
C ALA A 101 -15.64 -10.79 7.08
N ALA A 102 -16.16 -9.63 6.66
CA ALA A 102 -16.56 -8.58 7.59
C ALA A 102 -17.69 -9.02 8.53
N ASP A 103 -18.61 -9.87 8.05
CA ASP A 103 -19.68 -10.46 8.87
C ASP A 103 -19.14 -11.56 9.79
N ASN A 104 -18.24 -12.42 9.29
CA ASN A 104 -17.70 -13.56 10.04
C ASN A 104 -16.66 -13.14 11.12
N TYR A 105 -15.98 -12.01 10.91
CA TYR A 105 -14.95 -11.49 11.81
C TYR A 105 -15.29 -10.07 12.28
N PRO A 106 -16.37 -9.88 13.05
CA PRO A 106 -16.87 -8.53 13.42
C PRO A 106 -15.87 -7.71 14.23
N ASN A 107 -14.93 -8.37 14.92
CA ASN A 107 -13.87 -7.72 15.70
C ASN A 107 -12.61 -7.43 14.88
N ALA A 108 -12.55 -7.83 13.61
CA ALA A 108 -11.40 -7.55 12.77
C ALA A 108 -11.31 -6.07 12.44
N SER A 109 -10.11 -5.53 12.52
CA SER A 109 -9.85 -4.13 12.19
C SER A 109 -9.78 -3.86 10.70
N ALA A 110 -9.22 -4.81 9.94
CA ALA A 110 -9.11 -4.73 8.48
C ALA A 110 -8.81 -6.11 7.87
N PHE A 111 -8.97 -6.20 6.55
CA PHE A 111 -8.83 -7.43 5.78
C PHE A 111 -7.88 -7.26 4.61
N ASN A 112 -7.19 -8.35 4.26
CA ASN A 112 -6.31 -8.39 3.10
C ASN A 112 -6.72 -9.57 2.20
N PRO A 113 -7.08 -9.35 0.93
CA PRO A 113 -7.34 -10.46 0.03
C PRO A 113 -6.07 -11.24 -0.29
N LYS A 114 -6.22 -12.44 -0.80
CA LYS A 114 -5.15 -13.23 -1.41
C LYS A 114 -4.64 -12.53 -2.66
N ILE A 115 -3.34 -12.28 -2.70
CA ILE A 115 -2.70 -11.59 -3.82
C ILE A 115 -2.01 -12.61 -4.72
N ILE A 116 -2.34 -12.63 -6.00
CA ILE A 116 -1.69 -13.46 -7.02
C ILE A 116 -0.96 -12.56 -7.99
N GLY A 117 0.36 -12.75 -8.13
CA GLY A 117 1.17 -12.03 -9.09
C GLY A 117 0.91 -12.47 -10.54
N ARG A 118 1.40 -11.70 -11.51
CA ARG A 118 1.25 -11.98 -12.95
C ARG A 118 1.70 -13.39 -13.38
N SER A 119 2.67 -13.98 -12.68
CA SER A 119 3.15 -15.34 -12.94
C SER A 119 2.30 -16.45 -12.32
N GLY A 120 1.14 -16.13 -11.74
CA GLY A 120 0.32 -17.06 -10.97
C GLY A 120 0.86 -17.36 -9.56
N LYS A 121 2.01 -16.80 -9.18
CA LYS A 121 2.57 -17.01 -7.85
C LYS A 121 1.82 -16.17 -6.83
N GLN A 122 1.42 -16.81 -5.73
CA GLN A 122 0.87 -16.12 -4.58
C GLN A 122 1.92 -15.20 -3.94
N SER A 123 1.48 -14.00 -3.54
CA SER A 123 2.25 -13.07 -2.73
C SER A 123 1.62 -12.98 -1.34
N PHE A 124 2.45 -12.99 -0.31
CA PHE A 124 2.02 -12.89 1.07
C PHE A 124 3.02 -12.08 1.89
N LYS A 125 2.53 -11.01 2.51
CA LYS A 125 3.36 -10.16 3.36
C LYS A 125 3.46 -10.76 4.76
N ARG A 126 4.52 -11.52 5.00
CA ARG A 126 4.71 -12.30 6.22
C ARG A 126 5.58 -11.62 7.28
N ARG A 127 6.21 -10.49 6.97
CA ARG A 127 7.15 -9.79 7.84
C ARG A 127 7.23 -8.31 7.52
N SER A 128 7.55 -7.52 8.53
CA SER A 128 7.92 -6.11 8.41
C SER A 128 9.21 -5.83 9.16
N VAL A 129 9.87 -4.75 8.79
CA VAL A 129 11.01 -4.20 9.54
C VAL A 129 10.56 -3.46 10.81
N LEU A 130 9.26 -3.20 10.94
CA LEU A 130 8.62 -2.59 12.10
C LEU A 130 8.15 -3.62 13.14
N LEU A 131 8.24 -4.91 12.84
CA LEU A 131 7.86 -6.01 13.73
C LEU A 131 9.08 -6.71 14.30
N GLN A 132 8.93 -7.24 15.51
CA GLN A 132 9.90 -8.17 16.08
C GLN A 132 9.90 -9.48 15.30
N LYS A 133 11.02 -10.21 15.31
CA LYS A 133 11.12 -11.49 14.57
C LYS A 133 10.12 -12.55 15.05
N SER A 134 9.74 -12.51 16.32
CA SER A 134 8.72 -13.37 16.94
C SER A 134 7.33 -13.19 16.33
N GLU A 135 7.04 -12.01 15.80
CA GLU A 135 5.76 -11.67 15.16
C GLU A 135 5.73 -12.03 13.66
N TRP A 136 6.85 -12.50 13.11
CA TRP A 136 6.90 -12.85 11.70
C TRP A 136 6.11 -14.13 11.42
N MET A 137 5.29 -14.08 10.38
CA MET A 137 4.53 -15.22 9.91
C MET A 137 5.44 -16.28 9.27
N SER A 138 4.99 -17.54 9.29
CA SER A 138 5.68 -18.65 8.64
C SER A 138 5.90 -18.41 7.14
N ARG A 139 6.77 -19.22 6.52
CA ARG A 139 7.00 -19.17 5.06
C ARG A 139 5.89 -19.84 4.25
N LYS A 140 5.09 -20.70 4.89
CA LYS A 140 3.95 -21.35 4.23
C LYS A 140 2.87 -20.31 3.97
N PHE A 141 2.28 -20.34 2.79
CA PHE A 141 1.11 -19.54 2.49
C PHE A 141 -0.08 -20.03 3.31
N PRO A 142 -0.94 -19.13 3.81
CA PRO A 142 -2.18 -19.55 4.46
C PRO A 142 -3.08 -20.29 3.47
N GLU A 143 -3.62 -21.43 3.89
CA GLU A 143 -4.55 -22.26 3.13
C GLU A 143 -6.03 -22.01 3.51
N SER A 144 -6.25 -21.16 4.50
CA SER A 144 -7.55 -20.68 4.98
C SER A 144 -7.41 -19.24 5.45
N ASP A 145 -8.51 -18.62 5.85
CA ASP A 145 -8.49 -17.30 6.50
C ASP A 145 -7.61 -17.36 7.73
N LYS A 146 -6.87 -16.28 7.95
CA LYS A 146 -5.85 -16.25 9.01
C LYS A 146 -5.59 -14.85 9.54
N GLU A 147 -5.47 -14.75 10.86
CA GLU A 147 -4.91 -13.56 11.48
C GLU A 147 -3.46 -13.36 11.05
N VAL A 148 -3.11 -12.12 10.68
CA VAL A 148 -1.80 -11.74 10.16
C VAL A 148 -1.20 -10.60 10.96
N SER A 149 0.12 -10.50 10.90
CA SER A 149 0.85 -9.45 11.63
C SER A 149 0.87 -8.12 10.91
N VAL A 150 0.80 -8.14 9.58
CA VAL A 150 0.78 -6.94 8.71
C VAL A 150 -0.03 -7.21 7.45
N LEU A 151 -0.64 -6.15 6.93
CA LEU A 151 -1.34 -6.16 5.65
C LEU A 151 -0.38 -5.80 4.51
N SER A 152 -0.72 -6.25 3.32
CA SER A 152 -0.10 -5.77 2.08
C SER A 152 -0.84 -4.53 1.57
N GLY A 153 -0.13 -3.46 1.28
CA GLY A 153 -0.69 -2.25 0.70
C GLY A 153 -1.24 -2.40 -0.72
N ALA A 154 -1.14 -3.60 -1.34
CA ALA A 154 -1.73 -3.82 -2.66
C ALA A 154 -3.26 -3.78 -2.65
N ALA A 155 -3.89 -4.23 -1.54
CA ALA A 155 -5.32 -4.05 -1.30
C ALA A 155 -5.60 -4.16 0.20
N ILE A 156 -6.28 -3.18 0.79
CA ILE A 156 -6.70 -3.15 2.20
C ILE A 156 -8.19 -2.86 2.24
N PHE A 157 -8.98 -3.80 2.75
CA PHE A 157 -10.41 -3.62 2.98
C PHE A 157 -10.66 -3.32 4.46
N ILE A 158 -11.35 -2.22 4.75
CA ILE A 158 -11.48 -1.70 6.10
C ILE A 158 -12.81 -0.95 6.28
N LYS A 159 -13.43 -1.02 7.47
CA LYS A 159 -14.52 -0.10 7.82
C LYS A 159 -14.01 1.33 7.86
N LYS A 160 -14.74 2.27 7.24
CA LYS A 160 -14.37 3.69 7.25
C LYS A 160 -14.26 4.23 8.69
N GLU A 161 -15.11 3.76 9.61
CA GLU A 161 -15.03 4.07 11.02
C GLU A 161 -13.69 3.69 11.65
N ASN A 162 -13.21 2.46 11.42
CA ASN A 162 -11.91 2.00 11.91
C ASN A 162 -10.76 2.83 11.36
N PHE A 163 -10.82 3.16 10.06
CA PHE A 163 -9.84 4.02 9.41
C PHE A 163 -9.80 5.42 10.03
N THR A 164 -10.96 6.00 10.27
CA THR A 164 -11.09 7.32 10.89
C THR A 164 -10.60 7.32 12.34
N LYS A 165 -10.94 6.28 13.11
CA LYS A 165 -10.55 6.15 14.52
C LYS A 165 -9.04 6.18 14.73
N ILE A 166 -8.28 5.57 13.81
CA ILE A 166 -6.81 5.60 13.86
C ILE A 166 -6.20 6.80 13.14
N ASN A 167 -7.00 7.80 12.74
CA ASN A 167 -6.57 8.96 11.95
C ASN A 167 -5.92 8.63 10.61
N GLY A 168 -6.38 7.57 9.92
CA GLY A 168 -5.92 7.19 8.58
C GLY A 168 -4.46 6.80 8.50
N PHE A 169 -3.85 7.00 7.32
CA PHE A 169 -2.42 6.81 7.11
C PHE A 169 -1.61 7.98 7.68
N ASP A 170 -0.42 7.70 8.18
CA ASP A 170 0.53 8.73 8.62
C ASP A 170 1.17 9.43 7.41
N GLU A 171 0.81 10.70 7.21
CA GLU A 171 1.25 11.50 6.05
C GLU A 171 2.75 11.81 6.03
N LYS A 172 3.45 11.70 7.18
CA LYS A 172 4.90 11.79 7.24
C LYS A 172 5.61 10.62 6.56
N ILE A 173 4.90 9.51 6.35
CA ILE A 173 5.33 8.35 5.59
C ILE A 173 4.93 8.56 4.11
N PHE A 174 5.79 9.22 3.36
CA PHE A 174 5.49 9.56 1.97
C PHE A 174 5.28 8.32 1.06
N LEU A 175 6.14 7.31 1.19
CA LEU A 175 6.07 6.07 0.41
C LEU A 175 6.86 4.95 1.07
N TYR A 176 6.31 3.74 1.07
CA TYR A 176 6.77 2.53 1.76
C TYR A 176 6.66 2.61 3.28
N HIS A 177 6.30 1.51 3.88
CA HIS A 177 6.03 1.33 5.32
C HIS A 177 4.74 1.97 5.83
N GLU A 178 3.95 2.64 4.99
CA GLU A 178 2.62 3.12 5.33
C GLU A 178 1.66 1.97 5.65
N ASP A 179 1.75 0.87 4.90
CA ASP A 179 0.97 -0.35 5.13
C ASP A 179 1.45 -1.14 6.38
N ASP A 180 2.73 -1.07 6.70
CA ASP A 180 3.26 -1.59 7.96
C ASP A 180 2.76 -0.76 9.16
N ASP A 181 2.85 0.56 9.06
CA ASP A 181 2.46 1.51 10.12
C ASP A 181 0.97 1.41 10.44
N ILE A 182 0.11 1.46 9.41
CA ILE A 182 -1.33 1.36 9.64
C ILE A 182 -1.72 -0.02 10.19
N SER A 183 -1.04 -1.10 9.77
CA SER A 183 -1.28 -2.44 10.30
C SER A 183 -1.03 -2.53 11.79
N ILE A 184 0.06 -1.94 12.28
CA ILE A 184 0.41 -1.94 13.71
C ILE A 184 -0.65 -1.15 14.50
N ARG A 185 -0.97 0.08 14.07
CA ARG A 185 -1.97 0.92 14.75
C ARG A 185 -3.36 0.28 14.78
N LEU A 186 -3.79 -0.36 13.69
CA LEU A 186 -5.05 -1.09 13.64
C LEU A 186 -5.09 -2.24 14.64
N LYS A 187 -4.01 -3.02 14.73
CA LYS A 187 -3.94 -4.12 15.72
C LYS A 187 -3.96 -3.62 17.16
N GLU A 188 -3.27 -2.53 17.44
CA GLU A 188 -3.14 -1.98 18.79
C GLU A 188 -4.42 -1.28 19.26
N GLU A 189 -5.11 -0.56 18.37
CA GLU A 189 -6.23 0.32 18.75
C GLU A 189 -7.61 -0.27 18.47
N ILE A 190 -7.74 -1.21 17.52
CA ILE A 190 -9.04 -1.73 17.05
C ILE A 190 -9.13 -3.24 17.27
N GLY A 191 -8.26 -4.04 16.61
CA GLY A 191 -8.37 -5.49 16.67
C GLY A 191 -7.55 -6.21 15.60
N PRO A 192 -7.75 -7.53 15.41
CA PRO A 192 -6.94 -8.33 14.53
C PRO A 192 -7.05 -7.94 13.06
N LEU A 193 -6.00 -8.23 12.31
CA LEU A 193 -5.92 -8.12 10.85
C LEU A 193 -6.14 -9.50 10.26
N ILE A 194 -7.03 -9.64 9.29
CA ILE A 194 -7.37 -10.96 8.74
C ILE A 194 -7.02 -11.04 7.24
N TYR A 195 -6.24 -12.03 6.89
CA TYR A 195 -6.04 -12.45 5.51
C TYR A 195 -7.20 -13.34 5.09
N ILE A 196 -7.82 -13.07 3.93
CA ILE A 196 -8.96 -13.81 3.40
C ILE A 196 -8.54 -14.67 2.22
N HIS A 197 -8.58 -15.98 2.41
CA HIS A 197 -8.05 -16.95 1.46
C HIS A 197 -8.83 -16.99 0.14
N ASN A 198 -10.15 -16.91 0.20
CA ASN A 198 -11.03 -17.02 -0.96
C ASN A 198 -11.27 -15.68 -1.68
N SER A 199 -10.97 -14.56 -1.03
CA SER A 199 -10.96 -13.25 -1.69
C SER A 199 -9.66 -13.09 -2.49
N ILE A 200 -9.74 -12.98 -3.81
CA ILE A 200 -8.56 -13.03 -4.68
C ILE A 200 -8.46 -11.78 -5.54
N ILE A 201 -7.30 -11.13 -5.53
CA ILE A 201 -6.90 -10.13 -6.52
C ILE A 201 -5.68 -10.60 -7.30
N THR A 202 -5.58 -10.21 -8.56
CA THR A 202 -4.29 -10.24 -9.26
C THR A 202 -3.59 -8.90 -9.10
N HIS A 203 -2.27 -8.93 -8.90
CA HIS A 203 -1.47 -7.72 -8.79
C HIS A 203 -0.20 -7.88 -9.63
N ILE A 204 -0.10 -7.07 -10.67
CA ILE A 204 0.98 -7.19 -11.67
C ILE A 204 2.34 -6.81 -11.07
N GLY A 205 2.34 -5.95 -10.07
CA GLY A 205 3.52 -5.53 -9.33
C GLY A 205 4.57 -4.79 -10.16
N GLY A 206 4.85 -3.54 -9.79
CA GLY A 206 5.84 -2.70 -10.46
C GLY A 206 5.40 -2.12 -11.81
N SER A 207 4.10 -2.17 -12.12
CA SER A 207 3.46 -1.51 -13.26
C SER A 207 2.76 -0.22 -12.86
N SER A 208 2.61 0.02 -11.56
CA SER A 208 2.00 1.24 -10.99
C SER A 208 2.82 2.53 -11.20
N SER A 209 3.97 2.46 -11.87
CA SER A 209 4.75 3.63 -12.27
C SER A 209 5.87 3.23 -13.24
N SER A 210 6.33 4.17 -14.07
CA SER A 210 7.41 3.91 -15.03
C SER A 210 8.69 3.37 -14.35
N ARG A 211 9.44 2.54 -15.09
CA ARG A 211 10.70 1.92 -14.62
C ARG A 211 11.94 2.76 -14.96
N ASP A 212 11.84 4.08 -14.90
CA ASP A 212 12.97 4.97 -15.17
C ASP A 212 13.88 5.21 -13.95
N LYS A 213 15.01 5.88 -14.20
CA LYS A 213 16.03 6.22 -13.19
C LYS A 213 15.51 7.23 -12.17
N THR A 214 14.66 8.17 -12.58
CA THR A 214 14.12 9.24 -11.73
C THR A 214 13.15 8.67 -10.72
N ILE A 215 12.21 7.85 -11.17
CA ILE A 215 11.29 7.12 -10.28
C ILE A 215 12.07 6.22 -9.30
N ALA A 216 13.13 5.56 -9.77
CA ALA A 216 13.97 4.73 -8.89
C ALA A 216 14.66 5.55 -7.79
N LYS A 217 15.10 6.80 -8.09
CA LYS A 217 15.66 7.72 -7.09
C LYS A 217 14.62 8.12 -6.05
N ILE A 218 13.44 8.56 -6.48
CA ILE A 218 12.32 8.97 -5.60
C ILE A 218 11.96 7.80 -4.68
N LYS A 219 11.69 6.62 -5.25
CA LYS A 219 11.36 5.41 -4.49
C LYS A 219 12.47 5.02 -3.50
N GLY A 220 13.73 5.10 -3.91
CA GLY A 220 14.86 4.80 -3.03
C GLY A 220 14.94 5.77 -1.86
N TYR A 221 14.90 7.07 -2.13
CA TYR A 221 14.99 8.11 -1.10
C TYR A 221 13.89 7.96 -0.04
N HIS A 222 12.63 7.89 -0.47
CA HIS A 222 11.51 7.78 0.46
C HIS A 222 11.49 6.43 1.19
N MET A 223 11.90 5.32 0.57
CA MET A 223 12.05 4.04 1.26
C MET A 223 13.05 4.14 2.43
N GLY A 224 14.17 4.84 2.25
CA GLY A 224 15.16 5.04 3.31
C GLY A 224 14.64 5.95 4.43
N ARG A 225 14.05 7.09 4.06
CA ARG A 225 13.49 8.07 4.98
C ARG A 225 12.34 7.49 5.79
N SER A 226 11.32 6.94 5.12
CA SER A 226 10.14 6.36 5.76
C SER A 226 10.50 5.21 6.71
N ARG A 227 11.49 4.39 6.33
CA ARG A 227 11.97 3.31 7.18
C ARG A 227 12.51 3.80 8.51
N VAL A 228 13.36 4.83 8.50
CA VAL A 228 13.93 5.38 9.73
C VAL A 228 12.85 6.08 10.56
N TYR A 229 12.00 6.86 9.92
CA TYR A 229 10.89 7.54 10.58
C TYR A 229 9.95 6.54 11.26
N ALA A 230 9.44 5.56 10.54
CA ALA A 230 8.50 4.57 11.07
C ALA A 230 9.13 3.73 12.20
N GLN A 231 10.42 3.34 12.10
CA GLN A 231 11.11 2.66 13.19
C GLN A 231 11.17 3.53 14.46
N LYS A 232 11.46 4.82 14.34
CA LYS A 232 11.45 5.75 15.48
C LYS A 232 10.05 5.90 16.07
N LYS A 233 9.04 6.06 15.23
CA LYS A 233 7.64 6.19 15.63
C LYS A 233 7.18 5.01 16.49
N HIS A 234 7.52 3.80 16.10
CA HIS A 234 7.16 2.57 16.82
C HIS A 234 8.16 2.16 17.92
N GLY A 235 8.98 3.10 18.41
CA GLY A 235 9.90 2.85 19.53
C GLY A 235 11.00 1.81 19.26
N LEU A 236 11.18 1.42 17.99
CA LEU A 236 12.19 0.45 17.62
C LEU A 236 13.57 1.11 17.66
N LYS A 237 14.56 0.39 18.24
CA LYS A 237 15.95 0.82 18.12
C LYS A 237 16.28 0.93 16.63
N VAL A 238 16.43 2.17 16.15
CA VAL A 238 16.90 2.41 14.78
C VAL A 238 18.30 1.84 14.70
N VAL A 239 18.42 0.64 14.18
CA VAL A 239 19.73 0.03 13.92
C VAL A 239 20.27 0.71 12.65
N THR A 240 20.61 2.01 12.82
CA THR A 240 21.16 2.87 11.77
C THR A 240 22.29 2.18 11.04
N ILE A 241 23.22 1.55 11.81
CA ILE A 241 24.33 0.78 11.26
C ILE A 241 23.80 -0.35 10.36
N ARG A 242 22.78 -1.11 10.78
CA ARG A 242 22.20 -2.19 9.96
C ARG A 242 21.57 -1.66 8.67
N ASN A 243 20.87 -0.53 8.71
CA ASN A 243 20.27 0.08 7.54
C ASN A 243 21.35 0.57 6.55
N ILE A 244 22.43 1.17 7.08
CA ILE A 244 23.60 1.61 6.29
C ILE A 244 24.32 0.38 5.70
N MET A 245 24.62 -0.63 6.52
CA MET A 245 25.32 -1.84 6.03
C MET A 245 24.53 -2.55 4.94
N LEU A 246 23.22 -2.74 5.10
CA LEU A 246 22.38 -3.33 4.06
C LEU A 246 22.43 -2.54 2.75
N ALA A 247 22.39 -1.21 2.83
CA ALA A 247 22.49 -0.37 1.66
C ALA A 247 23.88 -0.43 1.02
N VAL A 248 24.95 -0.45 1.83
CA VAL A 248 26.32 -0.62 1.33
C VAL A 248 26.52 -1.96 0.66
N ILE A 249 26.05 -3.06 1.28
CA ILE A 249 26.10 -4.40 0.66
C ILE A 249 25.35 -4.41 -0.67
N GLN A 250 24.19 -3.78 -0.74
CA GLN A 250 23.44 -3.65 -1.97
C GLN A 250 24.18 -2.82 -3.03
N ILE A 251 24.84 -1.73 -2.62
CA ILE A 251 25.65 -0.89 -3.52
C ILE A 251 26.86 -1.64 -4.05
N LEU A 252 27.46 -2.51 -3.26
CA LEU A 252 28.62 -3.32 -3.65
C LEU A 252 28.24 -4.61 -4.41
N SER A 253 26.95 -4.89 -4.57
CA SER A 253 26.52 -6.10 -5.30
C SER A 253 26.88 -6.02 -6.80
N PRO A 254 27.23 -7.16 -7.47
CA PRO A 254 27.59 -7.18 -8.90
C PRO A 254 26.50 -6.61 -9.81
N GLU A 255 25.23 -6.74 -9.42
CA GLU A 255 24.10 -6.17 -10.17
C GLU A 255 24.17 -4.65 -10.31
N MET A 256 24.88 -3.97 -9.42
CA MET A 256 25.08 -2.52 -9.45
C MET A 256 26.02 -2.08 -10.57
N LEU A 257 26.95 -2.93 -10.99
CA LEU A 257 27.85 -2.63 -12.10
C LEU A 257 27.08 -2.50 -13.43
N PHE A 258 26.03 -3.30 -13.58
CA PHE A 258 25.25 -3.39 -14.82
C PHE A 258 23.94 -2.61 -14.83
N SER A 259 23.46 -2.06 -13.70
CA SER A 259 22.17 -1.37 -13.63
C SER A 259 22.26 0.04 -13.07
N LYS A 260 22.26 1.04 -13.96
CA LYS A 260 22.18 2.48 -13.59
C LYS A 260 20.96 2.78 -12.71
N ARG A 261 19.83 2.10 -12.93
CA ARG A 261 18.59 2.25 -12.16
C ARG A 261 18.74 1.73 -10.72
N LYS A 262 19.30 0.52 -10.53
CA LYS A 262 19.54 -0.04 -9.20
C LYS A 262 20.52 0.83 -8.40
N ARG A 263 21.62 1.29 -9.03
CA ARG A 263 22.54 2.25 -8.42
C ARG A 263 21.80 3.49 -7.90
N ALA A 264 21.00 4.10 -8.76
CA ALA A 264 20.21 5.28 -8.41
C ALA A 264 19.27 5.02 -7.23
N LYS A 265 18.61 3.86 -7.18
CA LYS A 265 17.73 3.46 -6.08
C LYS A 265 18.49 3.35 -4.74
N TYR A 266 19.58 2.59 -4.70
CA TYR A 266 20.27 2.30 -3.44
C TYR A 266 21.09 3.48 -2.91
N THR A 267 21.71 4.28 -3.80
CA THR A 267 22.36 5.52 -3.37
C THR A 267 21.36 6.54 -2.82
N SER A 268 20.15 6.62 -3.42
CA SER A 268 19.09 7.47 -2.91
C SER A 268 18.48 6.94 -1.62
N PHE A 269 18.42 5.61 -1.43
CA PHE A 269 18.02 5.03 -0.15
C PHE A 269 18.93 5.49 1.00
N LEU A 270 20.25 5.45 0.81
CA LEU A 270 21.19 5.97 1.80
C LEU A 270 20.97 7.47 2.10
N LYS A 271 20.76 8.26 1.04
CA LYS A 271 20.47 9.69 1.23
C LYS A 271 19.19 9.88 2.07
N GLY A 272 18.14 9.11 1.84
CA GLY A 272 16.91 9.14 2.63
C GLY A 272 17.13 8.75 4.10
N VAL A 273 17.93 7.72 4.36
CA VAL A 273 18.31 7.32 5.72
C VAL A 273 19.04 8.45 6.45
N PHE A 274 20.03 9.07 5.82
CA PHE A 274 20.78 10.16 6.44
C PHE A 274 19.95 11.43 6.63
N ALA A 275 19.09 11.77 5.67
CA ALA A 275 18.20 12.93 5.79
C ALA A 275 17.31 12.81 7.03
N GLU A 276 16.72 11.64 7.29
CA GLU A 276 15.85 11.44 8.46
C GLU A 276 16.63 11.35 9.79
N LEU A 277 17.90 10.97 9.76
CA LEU A 277 18.77 11.00 10.94
C LEU A 277 19.21 12.41 11.30
N ASN A 278 19.51 13.26 10.31
CA ASN A 278 20.01 14.61 10.50
C ASN A 278 18.92 15.61 10.93
N LEU A 279 17.65 15.35 10.64
CA LEU A 279 16.52 16.19 11.09
C LEU A 279 16.44 16.35 12.61
N LYS A 280 17.08 15.48 13.40
CA LYS A 280 17.19 15.64 14.87
C LYS A 280 18.24 16.64 15.34
N ARG A 281 19.09 17.17 14.46
CA ARG A 281 20.13 18.17 14.83
C ARG A 281 19.70 19.62 14.60
N ILE A 282 18.47 19.85 14.10
CA ILE A 282 17.98 21.18 13.70
C ILE A 282 16.84 21.67 14.63
N PHE A 283 16.37 20.83 15.59
CA PHE A 283 15.38 21.23 16.61
C PHE A 283 15.94 21.01 18.01
#